data_28984b9877f4ced1e968afd0720be97b
#
_entry.id   28984b9877f4ced1e968afd0720be97b
#
_cell.length_a   1.000
_cell.length_b   1.000
_cell.length_c   1.000
_cell.angle_alpha   90.00
_cell.angle_beta   90.00
_cell.angle_gamma   90.00
#
_symmetry.space_group_name_H-M   'P 1'
#
loop_
_entity.id
_entity.type
_entity.pdbx_description
1 polymer ?
#
loop_
_entity_poly.entity_id
_entity_poly.type
_entity_poly.pdbx_seq_one_letter_code
_entity_poly.pdbx_strand_id
1 'polypeptide(L)'
;MKFLRLEALFFLLLTAPAAVAQSNLPQCPPETAPDHWDNCSGVLTFRDGSKYAGGFVGGKMSGQGILAWANGDIYVGEFRNDKMDGQGRMSWANGDRYVGRFKDGVRSEQDTTSGNAASTKNDRRRASD
;
A
#
# COMPACT_ATOMS: atom_id res chain seq x y z
N MET A 1 -42.98 15.81 26.24
CA MET A 1 -42.63 16.52 25.02
C MET A 1 -41.21 17.06 24.94
N LYS A 2 -40.33 16.59 25.76
CA LYS A 2 -38.95 17.11 25.78
C LYS A 2 -37.87 16.00 25.65
N PHE A 3 -38.27 14.84 25.21
CA PHE A 3 -37.37 13.64 25.24
C PHE A 3 -36.81 13.26 23.89
N LEU A 4 -37.09 14.03 22.83
CA LEU A 4 -36.69 13.66 21.48
C LEU A 4 -35.43 14.36 20.95
N ARG A 5 -34.66 15.00 21.82
CA ARG A 5 -33.49 15.76 21.37
C ARG A 5 -32.14 15.20 21.78
N LEU A 6 -32.10 14.07 22.43
CA LEU A 6 -30.85 13.47 22.90
C LEU A 6 -30.24 12.44 21.94
N GLU A 7 -30.94 12.09 20.87
CA GLU A 7 -30.43 11.08 19.95
C GLU A 7 -29.61 11.62 18.79
N ALA A 8 -29.65 12.93 18.57
CA ALA A 8 -28.90 13.54 17.47
C ALA A 8 -27.42 13.74 17.74
N LEU A 9 -26.99 13.56 18.99
CA LEU A 9 -25.59 13.78 19.39
C LEU A 9 -24.73 12.52 19.33
N PHE A 10 -25.33 11.35 19.15
CA PHE A 10 -24.59 10.09 19.11
C PHE A 10 -24.05 9.74 17.73
N PHE A 11 -24.54 10.38 16.70
CA PHE A 11 -24.10 10.13 15.32
C PHE A 11 -22.84 10.88 14.89
N LEU A 12 -22.37 11.81 15.70
CA LEU A 12 -21.21 12.65 15.35
C LEU A 12 -19.87 12.09 15.80
N LEU A 13 -19.86 10.96 16.49
CA LEU A 13 -18.62 10.37 17.02
C LEU A 13 -18.10 9.15 16.25
N LEU A 14 -18.77 8.77 15.17
CA LEU A 14 -18.43 7.59 14.37
C LEU A 14 -17.77 7.90 13.03
N THR A 15 -17.46 9.15 12.77
CA THR A 15 -16.70 9.51 11.58
C THR A 15 -15.30 9.97 11.96
N ALA A 16 -14.51 9.08 12.48
CA ALA A 16 -13.09 9.17 12.20
C ALA A 16 -12.92 8.59 10.79
N PRO A 17 -12.74 9.39 9.76
CA PRO A 17 -12.26 8.85 8.51
C PRO A 17 -10.88 8.34 8.81
N ALA A 18 -10.69 7.03 8.75
CA ALA A 18 -9.39 6.54 8.41
C ALA A 18 -8.96 7.39 7.19
N ALA A 19 -7.96 8.22 7.37
CA ALA A 19 -7.35 8.95 6.28
C ALA A 19 -6.67 7.90 5.39
N VAL A 20 -7.46 7.17 4.65
CA VAL A 20 -7.00 6.55 3.43
C VAL A 20 -6.70 7.76 2.58
N ALA A 21 -5.44 7.98 2.24
CA ALA A 21 -5.05 8.98 1.28
C ALA A 21 -5.89 8.72 0.03
N GLN A 22 -6.99 9.46 -0.09
CA GLN A 22 -7.82 9.41 -1.28
C GLN A 22 -6.98 10.02 -2.38
N SER A 23 -6.46 9.19 -3.25
CA SER A 23 -5.96 9.66 -4.52
C SER A 23 -7.14 10.41 -5.17
N ASN A 24 -6.95 11.68 -5.51
CA ASN A 24 -7.96 12.46 -6.21
C ASN A 24 -8.17 11.98 -7.66
N LEU A 25 -7.72 10.79 -7.98
CA LEU A 25 -7.88 10.17 -9.29
C LEU A 25 -9.32 9.65 -9.46
N PRO A 26 -9.90 9.82 -10.66
CA PRO A 26 -11.16 9.20 -10.98
C PRO A 26 -11.07 7.68 -10.91
N GLN A 27 -12.21 7.02 -10.74
CA GLN A 27 -12.27 5.56 -10.81
C GLN A 27 -11.94 5.07 -12.22
N CYS A 28 -11.16 4.00 -12.31
CA CYS A 28 -10.92 3.35 -13.59
C CYS A 28 -12.22 2.77 -14.14
N PRO A 29 -12.49 2.91 -15.46
CA PRO A 29 -13.68 2.38 -16.06
C PRO A 29 -13.76 0.86 -15.92
N PRO A 30 -14.81 0.30 -15.31
CA PRO A 30 -14.89 -1.14 -15.08
C PRO A 30 -15.11 -1.95 -16.37
N GLU A 31 -15.60 -1.30 -17.42
CA GLU A 31 -15.82 -1.92 -18.72
C GLU A 31 -14.58 -1.99 -19.60
N THR A 32 -13.50 -1.34 -19.21
CA THR A 32 -12.24 -1.39 -19.97
C THR A 32 -11.25 -2.34 -19.30
N ALA A 33 -10.46 -3.03 -20.12
CA ALA A 33 -9.41 -3.90 -19.60
C ALA A 33 -8.32 -3.08 -18.87
N PRO A 34 -7.71 -3.62 -17.80
CA PRO A 34 -6.75 -2.88 -16.98
C PRO A 34 -5.53 -2.35 -17.73
N ASP A 35 -5.14 -2.97 -18.82
CA ASP A 35 -4.06 -2.50 -19.70
C ASP A 35 -4.36 -1.16 -20.42
N HIS A 36 -5.62 -0.74 -20.41
CA HIS A 36 -6.07 0.55 -20.95
C HIS A 36 -6.37 1.59 -19.85
N TRP A 37 -6.17 1.26 -18.59
CA TRP A 37 -6.40 2.20 -17.49
C TRP A 37 -5.31 3.27 -17.46
N ASP A 38 -5.73 4.51 -17.48
CA ASP A 38 -4.82 5.66 -17.49
C ASP A 38 -5.33 6.79 -16.62
N ASN A 39 -4.44 7.33 -15.79
CA ASN A 39 -4.73 8.43 -14.86
C ASN A 39 -6.00 8.17 -14.02
N CYS A 40 -6.17 6.95 -13.53
CA CYS A 40 -7.31 6.55 -12.75
C CYS A 40 -6.90 5.69 -11.54
N SER A 41 -7.83 5.47 -10.63
CA SER A 41 -7.67 4.61 -9.46
C SER A 41 -8.59 3.40 -9.58
N GLY A 42 -8.06 2.22 -9.32
CA GLY A 42 -8.82 0.97 -9.45
C GLY A 42 -8.28 -0.16 -8.61
N VAL A 43 -8.99 -1.28 -8.68
CA VAL A 43 -8.59 -2.54 -8.02
C VAL A 43 -8.38 -3.61 -9.10
N LEU A 44 -7.20 -4.21 -9.07
CA LEU A 44 -6.83 -5.30 -9.98
C LEU A 44 -6.57 -6.56 -9.17
N THR A 45 -7.20 -7.66 -9.54
CA THR A 45 -6.94 -8.98 -8.99
C THR A 45 -6.15 -9.81 -10.02
N PHE A 46 -4.98 -10.27 -9.60
CA PHE A 46 -4.12 -11.12 -10.42
C PHE A 46 -4.56 -12.59 -10.36
N ARG A 47 -4.08 -13.39 -11.31
CA ARG A 47 -4.45 -14.81 -11.42
C ARG A 47 -3.99 -15.66 -10.24
N ASP A 48 -2.91 -15.26 -9.58
CA ASP A 48 -2.36 -15.92 -8.38
C ASP A 48 -3.13 -15.59 -7.10
N GLY A 49 -4.15 -14.72 -7.17
CA GLY A 49 -4.93 -14.24 -6.04
C GLY A 49 -4.39 -12.97 -5.38
N SER A 50 -3.26 -12.45 -5.84
CA SER A 50 -2.76 -11.16 -5.40
C SER A 50 -3.69 -10.03 -5.84
N LYS A 51 -3.74 -8.94 -5.07
CA LYS A 51 -4.61 -7.78 -5.35
C LYS A 51 -3.84 -6.48 -5.23
N TYR A 52 -4.04 -5.61 -6.19
CA TYR A 52 -3.56 -4.23 -6.15
C TYR A 52 -4.74 -3.26 -6.09
N ALA A 53 -4.64 -2.26 -5.23
CA ALA A 53 -5.57 -1.14 -5.16
C ALA A 53 -4.79 0.17 -5.19
N GLY A 54 -4.99 0.98 -6.21
CA GLY A 54 -4.24 2.24 -6.35
C GLY A 54 -4.33 2.84 -7.74
N GLY A 55 -3.39 3.73 -8.03
CA GLY A 55 -3.33 4.47 -9.29
C GLY A 55 -2.80 3.65 -10.46
N PHE A 56 -3.26 4.00 -11.65
CA PHE A 56 -2.78 3.44 -12.92
C PHE A 56 -2.44 4.57 -13.89
N VAL A 57 -1.34 4.38 -14.60
CA VAL A 57 -0.90 5.24 -15.71
C VAL A 57 -0.45 4.34 -16.86
N GLY A 58 -1.08 4.49 -18.01
CA GLY A 58 -0.74 3.69 -19.20
C GLY A 58 -0.85 2.19 -18.97
N GLY A 59 -1.85 1.74 -18.22
CA GLY A 59 -2.08 0.33 -17.87
C GLY A 59 -1.15 -0.24 -16.81
N LYS A 60 -0.35 0.60 -16.14
CA LYS A 60 0.63 0.17 -15.15
C LYS A 60 0.35 0.77 -13.78
N MET A 61 0.63 0.02 -12.73
CA MET A 61 0.56 0.50 -11.36
C MET A 61 1.46 1.72 -11.20
N SER A 62 0.91 2.82 -10.69
CA SER A 62 1.61 4.10 -10.56
C SER A 62 1.02 4.94 -9.43
N GLY A 63 1.86 5.72 -8.76
CA GLY A 63 1.44 6.56 -7.63
C GLY A 63 1.23 5.74 -6.37
N GLN A 64 0.38 6.21 -5.49
CA GLN A 64 0.08 5.51 -4.22
C GLN A 64 -0.77 4.26 -4.46
N GLY A 65 -0.40 3.18 -3.79
CA GLY A 65 -1.14 1.93 -3.91
C GLY A 65 -0.88 0.96 -2.77
N ILE A 66 -1.71 -0.07 -2.73
CA ILE A 66 -1.59 -1.21 -1.83
C ILE A 66 -1.53 -2.47 -2.69
N LEU A 67 -0.51 -3.28 -2.49
CA LEU A 67 -0.38 -4.59 -3.12
C LEU A 67 -0.37 -5.65 -2.03
N ALA A 68 -1.36 -6.54 -2.07
CA ALA A 68 -1.46 -7.69 -1.20
C ALA A 68 -1.19 -8.95 -2.02
N TRP A 69 -0.11 -9.65 -1.70
CA TRP A 69 0.22 -10.93 -2.33
C TRP A 69 -0.59 -12.08 -1.76
N ALA A 70 -0.77 -13.12 -2.55
CA ALA A 70 -1.52 -14.31 -2.15
C ALA A 70 -0.91 -15.03 -0.93
N ASN A 71 0.39 -14.87 -0.69
CA ASN A 71 1.11 -15.45 0.46
C ASN A 71 0.90 -14.67 1.77
N GLY A 72 0.22 -13.52 1.74
CA GLY A 72 -0.05 -12.69 2.90
C GLY A 72 0.90 -11.49 3.08
N ASP A 73 1.90 -11.32 2.22
CA ASP A 73 2.72 -10.12 2.21
C ASP A 73 1.90 -8.91 1.73
N ILE A 74 2.17 -7.73 2.28
CA ILE A 74 1.47 -6.49 1.92
C ILE A 74 2.47 -5.36 1.77
N TYR A 75 2.39 -4.65 0.65
CA TYR A 75 3.09 -3.38 0.44
C TYR A 75 2.11 -2.22 0.36
N VAL A 76 2.43 -1.14 1.03
CA VAL A 76 1.69 0.13 0.98
C VAL A 76 2.67 1.25 0.67
N GLY A 77 2.54 1.89 -0.47
CA GLY A 77 3.46 2.94 -0.85
C GLY A 77 3.39 3.33 -2.31
N GLU A 78 4.49 3.86 -2.80
CA GLU A 78 4.60 4.40 -4.15
C GLU A 78 4.95 3.33 -5.17
N PHE A 79 4.34 3.44 -6.34
CA PHE A 79 4.58 2.60 -7.51
C PHE A 79 4.97 3.44 -8.71
N ARG A 80 5.79 2.88 -9.56
CA ARG A 80 6.14 3.42 -10.87
C ARG A 80 6.38 2.27 -11.85
N ASN A 81 5.68 2.31 -12.99
CA ASN A 81 5.83 1.30 -14.04
C ASN A 81 5.73 -0.13 -13.52
N ASP A 82 4.67 -0.43 -12.76
CA ASP A 82 4.39 -1.74 -12.14
C ASP A 82 5.35 -2.16 -11.01
N LYS A 83 6.23 -1.29 -10.56
CA LYS A 83 7.22 -1.59 -9.53
C LYS A 83 7.05 -0.73 -8.30
N MET A 84 7.37 -1.27 -7.13
CA MET A 84 7.54 -0.48 -5.92
C MET A 84 8.72 0.49 -6.14
N ASP A 85 8.46 1.79 -6.06
CA ASP A 85 9.45 2.82 -6.30
C ASP A 85 9.07 4.08 -5.52
N GLY A 86 9.92 4.48 -4.58
CA GLY A 86 9.67 5.59 -3.65
C GLY A 86 9.48 5.14 -2.22
N GLN A 87 8.78 5.91 -1.44
CA GLN A 87 8.51 5.59 -0.03
C GLN A 87 7.43 4.52 0.11
N GLY A 88 7.66 3.56 1.00
CA GLY A 88 6.69 2.52 1.26
C GLY A 88 6.91 1.76 2.54
N ARG A 89 5.91 0.95 2.86
CA ARG A 89 5.92 0.01 4.00
C ARG A 89 5.66 -1.38 3.46
N MET A 90 6.54 -2.29 3.81
CA MET A 90 6.39 -3.72 3.55
C MET A 90 6.07 -4.44 4.85
N SER A 91 5.08 -5.30 4.82
CA SER A 91 4.76 -6.24 5.89
C SER A 91 4.77 -7.65 5.31
N TRP A 92 5.61 -8.51 5.83
CA TRP A 92 5.66 -9.91 5.40
C TRP A 92 4.69 -10.76 6.23
N ALA A 93 4.25 -11.87 5.65
CA ALA A 93 3.33 -12.81 6.29
C ALA A 93 3.87 -13.38 7.61
N ASN A 94 5.19 -13.45 7.77
CA ASN A 94 5.86 -13.89 9.00
C ASN A 94 5.86 -12.85 10.14
N GLY A 95 5.32 -11.65 9.88
CA GLY A 95 5.24 -10.54 10.84
C GLY A 95 6.37 -9.53 10.75
N ASP A 96 7.39 -9.75 9.92
CA ASP A 96 8.45 -8.77 9.69
C ASP A 96 7.91 -7.53 9.00
N ARG A 97 8.54 -6.39 9.25
CA ARG A 97 8.14 -5.10 8.66
C ARG A 97 9.36 -4.29 8.25
N TYR A 98 9.18 -3.52 7.18
CA TYR A 98 10.14 -2.54 6.72
C TYR A 98 9.41 -1.26 6.32
N VAL A 99 9.96 -0.12 6.71
CA VAL A 99 9.49 1.21 6.27
C VAL A 99 10.69 1.96 5.73
N GLY A 100 10.61 2.42 4.50
CA GLY A 100 11.71 3.13 3.86
C GLY A 100 11.55 3.21 2.36
N ARG A 101 12.66 3.39 1.67
CA ARG A 101 12.68 3.55 0.22
C ARG A 101 12.77 2.22 -0.52
N PHE A 102 12.06 2.21 -1.64
CA PHE A 102 12.14 1.15 -2.65
C PHE A 102 12.62 1.75 -3.97
N LYS A 103 13.36 0.97 -4.71
CA LYS A 103 13.80 1.30 -6.06
C LYS A 103 13.68 0.07 -6.94
N ASP A 104 12.91 0.17 -8.04
CA ASP A 104 12.69 -0.93 -8.99
C ASP A 104 12.27 -2.24 -8.31
N GLY A 105 11.40 -2.17 -7.31
CA GLY A 105 10.87 -3.31 -6.58
C GLY A 105 11.75 -3.83 -5.43
N VAL A 106 12.90 -3.21 -5.18
CA VAL A 106 13.87 -3.65 -4.15
C VAL A 106 14.00 -2.59 -3.06
N ARG A 107 14.25 -3.00 -1.82
CA ARG A 107 14.57 -2.07 -0.75
C ARG A 107 15.86 -1.31 -1.07
N SER A 108 15.83 0.00 -0.91
CA SER A 108 17.04 0.82 -1.00
C SER A 108 17.74 0.82 0.35
N GLU A 109 18.98 0.35 0.40
CA GLU A 109 19.77 0.24 1.64
C GLU A 109 20.20 1.60 2.23
N GLN A 110 19.83 2.71 1.61
CA GLN A 110 20.30 4.05 2.01
C GLN A 110 19.54 4.65 3.21
N ASP A 111 18.48 4.01 3.71
CA ASP A 111 17.72 4.50 4.87
C ASP A 111 17.84 3.57 6.09
N THR A 112 19.06 3.31 6.56
CA THR A 112 19.29 2.61 7.83
C THR A 112 19.20 3.54 9.05
N THR A 113 18.41 4.61 8.96
CA THR A 113 18.24 5.53 10.08
C THR A 113 16.84 5.45 10.67
N SER A 114 16.36 4.25 10.96
CA SER A 114 15.27 4.14 11.94
C SER A 114 15.28 2.76 12.57
N GLY A 115 15.81 2.72 13.76
CA GLY A 115 15.78 1.71 14.76
C GLY A 115 14.81 0.55 14.57
N ASN A 116 15.30 -0.55 14.06
CA ASN A 116 14.84 -1.84 14.49
C ASN A 116 16.03 -2.80 14.49
N ALA A 117 16.46 -3.11 15.70
CA ALA A 117 17.55 -4.01 16.01
C ALA A 117 17.33 -5.47 15.54
N ALA A 118 16.26 -5.74 14.80
CA ALA A 118 15.93 -7.07 14.30
C ALA A 118 16.60 -7.42 12.97
N SER A 119 17.14 -6.43 12.24
CA SER A 119 17.77 -6.66 10.93
C SER A 119 19.25 -7.07 11.03
N THR A 120 19.85 -6.99 12.21
CA THR A 120 21.27 -7.24 12.40
C THR A 120 21.64 -8.72 12.59
N LYS A 121 20.66 -9.62 12.67
CA LYS A 121 20.96 -11.04 12.88
C LYS A 121 21.34 -11.82 11.63
N ASN A 122 21.02 -11.31 10.44
CA ASN A 122 21.32 -12.03 9.21
C ASN A 122 22.65 -11.63 8.56
N ASP A 123 23.21 -10.50 8.93
CA ASP A 123 24.44 -10.03 8.31
C ASP A 123 25.71 -10.65 8.93
N ARG A 124 25.60 -11.19 10.16
CA ARG A 124 26.73 -11.84 10.82
C ARG A 124 27.02 -13.25 10.33
N ARG A 125 26.15 -13.85 9.52
CA ARG A 125 26.40 -15.20 8.97
C ARG A 125 27.13 -15.20 7.63
N ARG A 126 27.29 -14.04 7.00
CA ARG A 126 28.03 -13.91 5.74
C ARG A 126 29.50 -13.49 5.89
N ALA A 127 29.90 -13.12 7.09
CA ALA A 127 31.26 -12.63 7.35
C ALA A 127 32.20 -13.67 7.95
N SER A 128 31.79 -14.95 8.01
CA SER A 128 32.60 -16.02 8.59
C SER A 128 32.83 -17.22 7.67
N ASP A 129 32.82 -16.98 6.35
CA ASP A 129 33.37 -17.96 5.38
C ASP A 129 34.43 -17.28 4.54
#